data_ad430472dd4c002e2cb338a1dd36c53b
#
_entry.id   ad430472dd4c002e2cb338a1dd36c53b
#
_cell.length_a   1.000
_cell.length_b   1.000
_cell.length_c   1.000
_cell.angle_alpha   90.00
_cell.angle_beta   90.00
_cell.angle_gamma   90.00
#
_symmetry.space_group_name_H-M   'P 1'
#
loop_
_entity.id
_entity.type
_entity.pdbx_description
1 polymer ?
#
loop_
_entity_poly.entity_id
_entity_poly.type
_entity_poly.pdbx_seq_one_letter_code
_entity_poly.pdbx_strand_id
1 'polypeptide(L)'
;MNWRMLDLNLLVVFDAVAQERNATRAAAKLNMTQPAISHALARLRNALRDELFVRTPDGMEPTPYAERLVGPVRAALESLHTALDGAAPFDPETAERSFTLAMDNRAAVVLAAPLAAAMGAQAPGIQLDLRPSGTLNLPERLDRGELDLAIGSLAAPAERFSDLRLFNNGFAAVVRRGHPAAVDGTISLNALGTYPHLILSSTGEETEFVDAALARYQLARHVMLRVPLLAAAATLAQSEMVAILSERTARAFAGSAPLEVLTLPFASPQQVTAMLWHRRVDNVPAHQWLRALILRVARTMDRT
;
A
#
# COMPACT_ATOMS: atom_id res chain seq x y z
N MET A 1 -26.40 32.82 -10.99
CA MET A 1 -24.97 32.97 -11.35
C MET A 1 -24.44 31.63 -11.88
N ASN A 2 -23.80 31.64 -13.06
CA ASN A 2 -23.17 30.41 -13.56
C ASN A 2 -21.71 30.36 -13.01
N TRP A 3 -21.51 29.74 -11.87
CA TRP A 3 -20.22 29.64 -11.18
C TRP A 3 -19.13 28.98 -12.03
N ARG A 4 -19.51 28.13 -13.03
CA ARG A 4 -18.60 27.47 -13.97
C ARG A 4 -17.87 28.43 -14.90
N MET A 5 -18.40 29.66 -15.07
CA MET A 5 -17.80 30.72 -15.88
C MET A 5 -16.97 31.70 -15.03
N LEU A 6 -16.93 31.52 -13.71
CA LEU A 6 -16.15 32.39 -12.82
C LEU A 6 -14.66 32.05 -12.91
N ASP A 7 -13.85 33.02 -13.28
CA ASP A 7 -12.38 32.90 -13.23
C ASP A 7 -11.91 32.91 -11.78
N LEU A 8 -11.35 31.80 -11.31
CA LEU A 8 -10.91 31.64 -9.93
C LEU A 8 -9.80 32.62 -9.53
N ASN A 9 -9.01 33.12 -10.50
CA ASN A 9 -8.00 34.14 -10.22
C ASN A 9 -8.61 35.46 -9.69
N LEU A 10 -9.88 35.73 -10.03
CA LEU A 10 -10.58 36.90 -9.50
C LEU A 10 -10.82 36.79 -7.99
N LEU A 11 -10.97 35.57 -7.46
CA LEU A 11 -11.13 35.33 -6.02
C LEU A 11 -9.80 35.55 -5.28
N VAL A 12 -8.66 35.21 -5.89
CA VAL A 12 -7.33 35.51 -5.34
C VAL A 12 -7.12 37.02 -5.21
N VAL A 13 -7.51 37.77 -6.26
CA VAL A 13 -7.46 39.23 -6.21
C VAL A 13 -8.41 39.79 -5.16
N PHE A 14 -9.62 39.27 -5.03
CA PHE A 14 -10.60 39.68 -4.02
C PHE A 14 -10.04 39.50 -2.60
N ASP A 15 -9.49 38.31 -2.29
CA ASP A 15 -8.93 38.03 -0.95
C ASP A 15 -7.73 38.95 -0.64
N ALA A 16 -6.83 39.17 -1.60
CA ALA A 16 -5.70 40.06 -1.42
C ALA A 16 -6.15 41.52 -1.13
N VAL A 17 -7.16 41.99 -1.85
CA VAL A 17 -7.69 43.37 -1.62
C VAL A 17 -8.43 43.42 -0.28
N ALA A 18 -9.15 42.41 0.12
CA ALA A 18 -9.81 42.34 1.43
C ALA A 18 -8.81 42.37 2.59
N GLN A 19 -7.66 41.68 2.44
CA GLN A 19 -6.58 41.72 3.45
C GLN A 19 -5.87 43.05 3.52
N GLU A 20 -5.46 43.56 2.37
CA GLU A 20 -4.63 44.76 2.29
C GLU A 20 -5.43 46.09 2.43
N ARG A 21 -6.73 46.06 2.22
CA ARG A 21 -7.62 47.22 2.12
C ARG A 21 -7.06 48.34 1.22
N ASN A 22 -6.20 47.96 0.26
CA ASN A 22 -5.50 48.87 -0.64
C ASN A 22 -5.11 48.17 -1.94
N ALA A 23 -5.57 48.65 -3.07
CA ALA A 23 -5.33 48.02 -4.37
C ALA A 23 -3.84 48.04 -4.79
N THR A 24 -3.06 49.04 -4.37
CA THR A 24 -1.62 49.10 -4.68
C THR A 24 -0.83 48.08 -3.86
N ARG A 25 -1.15 47.91 -2.57
CA ARG A 25 -0.53 46.89 -1.72
C ARG A 25 -0.92 45.49 -2.19
N ALA A 26 -2.19 45.27 -2.53
CA ALA A 26 -2.64 44.01 -3.09
C ALA A 26 -1.93 43.67 -4.41
N ALA A 27 -1.69 44.68 -5.28
CA ALA A 27 -0.93 44.50 -6.50
C ALA A 27 0.52 44.08 -6.23
N ALA A 28 1.20 44.74 -5.29
CA ALA A 28 2.55 44.34 -4.89
C ALA A 28 2.61 42.92 -4.34
N LYS A 29 1.64 42.53 -3.50
CA LYS A 29 1.54 41.22 -2.90
C LYS A 29 1.36 40.09 -3.95
N LEU A 30 0.60 40.35 -5.01
CA LEU A 30 0.32 39.40 -6.08
C LEU A 30 1.29 39.52 -7.25
N ASN A 31 2.33 40.34 -7.19
CA ASN A 31 3.22 40.64 -8.32
C ASN A 31 2.45 41.08 -9.57
N MET A 32 1.39 41.88 -9.39
CA MET A 32 0.56 42.42 -10.44
C MET A 32 0.68 43.94 -10.52
N THR A 33 0.18 44.52 -11.61
CA THR A 33 0.04 45.99 -11.70
C THR A 33 -1.31 46.42 -11.07
N GLN A 34 -1.36 47.65 -10.51
CA GLN A 34 -2.58 48.19 -9.94
C GLN A 34 -3.75 48.26 -10.97
N PRO A 35 -3.53 48.60 -12.27
CA PRO A 35 -4.58 48.50 -13.28
C PRO A 35 -5.11 47.08 -13.48
N ALA A 36 -4.24 46.05 -13.37
CA ALA A 36 -4.67 44.66 -13.47
C ALA A 36 -5.59 44.25 -12.29
N ILE A 37 -5.27 44.66 -11.07
CA ILE A 37 -6.15 44.51 -9.90
C ILE A 37 -7.49 45.20 -10.11
N SER A 38 -7.49 46.42 -10.58
CA SER A 38 -8.73 47.18 -10.85
C SER A 38 -9.59 46.53 -11.91
N HIS A 39 -8.99 46.00 -12.97
CA HIS A 39 -9.70 45.27 -14.03
C HIS A 39 -10.27 43.92 -13.51
N ALA A 40 -9.51 43.19 -12.71
CA ALA A 40 -9.96 41.94 -12.10
C ALA A 40 -11.16 42.19 -11.16
N LEU A 41 -11.10 43.22 -10.30
CA LEU A 41 -12.22 43.62 -9.46
C LEU A 41 -13.46 44.03 -10.28
N ALA A 42 -13.28 44.78 -11.38
CA ALA A 42 -14.39 45.18 -12.24
C ALA A 42 -15.10 43.93 -12.85
N ARG A 43 -14.35 42.93 -13.29
CA ARG A 43 -14.91 41.64 -13.77
C ARG A 43 -15.68 40.91 -12.67
N LEU A 44 -15.12 40.88 -11.45
CA LEU A 44 -15.76 40.24 -10.30
C LEU A 44 -17.04 40.92 -9.87
N ARG A 45 -17.05 42.31 -9.84
CA ARG A 45 -18.25 43.13 -9.60
C ARG A 45 -19.39 42.81 -10.58
N ASN A 46 -19.04 42.72 -11.87
CA ASN A 46 -20.02 42.36 -12.90
C ASN A 46 -20.58 40.95 -12.69
N ALA A 47 -19.71 39.99 -12.33
CA ALA A 47 -20.11 38.61 -12.10
C ALA A 47 -21.01 38.44 -10.87
N LEU A 48 -20.69 39.15 -9.78
CA LEU A 48 -21.40 39.09 -8.49
C LEU A 48 -22.53 40.11 -8.34
N ARG A 49 -22.58 41.13 -9.23
CA ARG A 49 -23.51 42.26 -9.18
C ARG A 49 -23.46 43.02 -7.87
N ASP A 50 -22.27 43.22 -7.36
CA ASP A 50 -21.97 43.98 -6.13
C ASP A 50 -20.67 44.76 -6.31
N GLU A 51 -20.55 45.94 -5.72
CA GLU A 51 -19.35 46.78 -5.78
C GLU A 51 -18.15 46.18 -5.06
N LEU A 52 -18.36 45.24 -4.18
CA LEU A 52 -17.42 44.52 -3.36
C LEU A 52 -16.58 45.39 -2.42
N PHE A 53 -16.03 46.47 -2.91
CA PHE A 53 -15.24 47.42 -2.12
C PHE A 53 -15.61 48.85 -2.49
N VAL A 54 -15.82 49.67 -1.49
CA VAL A 54 -16.00 51.14 -1.60
C VAL A 54 -14.73 51.85 -1.19
N ARG A 55 -14.42 52.97 -1.85
CA ARG A 55 -13.28 53.81 -1.47
C ARG A 55 -13.67 54.71 -0.30
N THR A 56 -12.82 54.73 0.73
CA THR A 56 -12.91 55.60 1.87
C THR A 56 -11.60 56.38 2.04
N PRO A 57 -11.53 57.44 2.89
CA PRO A 57 -10.28 58.09 3.22
C PRO A 57 -9.22 57.13 3.77
N ASP A 58 -9.62 56.07 4.45
CA ASP A 58 -8.76 55.08 5.08
C ASP A 58 -8.41 53.88 4.15
N GLY A 59 -8.90 53.88 2.92
CA GLY A 59 -8.58 52.85 1.92
C GLY A 59 -9.79 52.25 1.21
N MET A 60 -9.81 50.94 1.06
CA MET A 60 -10.91 50.18 0.43
C MET A 60 -11.63 49.34 1.48
N GLU A 61 -12.91 49.66 1.73
CA GLU A 61 -13.71 48.87 2.67
C GLU A 61 -14.66 47.94 1.94
N PRO A 62 -14.81 46.68 2.43
CA PRO A 62 -15.73 45.74 1.84
C PRO A 62 -17.20 46.15 2.03
N THR A 63 -18.04 45.88 1.03
CA THR A 63 -19.49 45.97 1.20
C THR A 63 -19.97 44.86 2.16
N PRO A 64 -21.18 45.00 2.76
CA PRO A 64 -21.73 43.93 3.60
C PRO A 64 -21.87 42.59 2.88
N TYR A 65 -22.01 42.58 1.55
CA TYR A 65 -21.97 41.38 0.74
C TYR A 65 -20.54 40.78 0.66
N ALA A 66 -19.56 41.60 0.33
CA ALA A 66 -18.16 41.20 0.27
C ALA A 66 -17.64 40.68 1.63
N GLU A 67 -18.03 41.34 2.73
CA GLU A 67 -17.63 40.97 4.09
C GLU A 67 -18.04 39.52 4.42
N ARG A 68 -19.26 39.14 4.02
CA ARG A 68 -19.73 37.73 4.17
C ARG A 68 -18.98 36.74 3.27
N LEU A 69 -18.40 37.20 2.16
CA LEU A 69 -17.64 36.37 1.25
C LEU A 69 -16.19 36.14 1.66
N VAL A 70 -15.57 37.07 2.41
CA VAL A 70 -14.13 37.00 2.76
C VAL A 70 -13.77 35.66 3.40
N GLY A 71 -14.49 35.24 4.44
CA GLY A 71 -14.23 33.98 5.13
C GLY A 71 -14.34 32.74 4.23
N PRO A 72 -15.51 32.53 3.59
CA PRO A 72 -15.68 31.40 2.68
C PRO A 72 -14.71 31.36 1.50
N VAL A 73 -14.39 32.52 0.89
CA VAL A 73 -13.44 32.59 -0.23
C VAL A 73 -12.04 32.20 0.24
N ARG A 74 -11.60 32.73 1.38
CA ARG A 74 -10.30 32.40 1.96
C ARG A 74 -10.18 30.90 2.25
N ALA A 75 -11.16 30.31 2.93
CA ALA A 75 -11.18 28.88 3.23
C ALA A 75 -11.13 28.02 1.95
N ALA A 76 -11.83 28.43 0.88
CA ALA A 76 -11.78 27.74 -0.40
C ALA A 76 -10.39 27.83 -1.07
N LEU A 77 -9.76 29.02 -1.06
CA LEU A 77 -8.41 29.22 -1.59
C LEU A 77 -7.36 28.45 -0.79
N GLU A 78 -7.45 28.40 0.52
CA GLU A 78 -6.59 27.60 1.39
C GLU A 78 -6.74 26.10 1.10
N SER A 79 -7.99 25.62 0.92
CA SER A 79 -8.25 24.23 0.54
C SER A 79 -7.68 23.89 -0.83
N LEU A 80 -7.79 24.79 -1.81
CA LEU A 80 -7.18 24.63 -3.13
C LEU A 80 -5.66 24.64 -3.06
N HIS A 81 -5.08 25.55 -2.28
CA HIS A 81 -3.63 25.63 -2.06
C HIS A 81 -3.12 24.31 -1.44
N THR A 82 -3.76 23.84 -0.38
CA THR A 82 -3.42 22.55 0.25
C THR A 82 -3.53 21.36 -0.73
N ALA A 83 -4.56 21.36 -1.58
CA ALA A 83 -4.75 20.32 -2.59
C ALA A 83 -3.71 20.36 -3.71
N LEU A 84 -3.27 21.56 -4.13
CA LEU A 84 -2.32 21.77 -5.23
C LEU A 84 -0.86 21.67 -4.79
N ASP A 85 -0.53 22.18 -3.61
CA ASP A 85 0.83 22.05 -3.07
C ASP A 85 1.22 20.60 -2.73
N GLY A 86 0.25 19.70 -2.71
CA GLY A 86 0.51 18.25 -2.62
C GLY A 86 1.30 17.79 -1.40
N ALA A 87 1.62 18.69 -0.48
CA ALA A 87 2.65 18.44 0.50
C ALA A 87 2.47 19.15 1.84
N ALA A 88 1.38 18.94 2.52
CA ALA A 88 1.58 18.79 3.96
C ALA A 88 2.42 17.52 4.13
N PRO A 89 3.54 17.53 4.85
CA PRO A 89 4.29 16.33 5.13
C PRO A 89 3.31 15.30 5.71
N PHE A 90 3.27 14.10 5.10
CA PHE A 90 2.36 13.06 5.56
C PHE A 90 2.78 12.65 6.97
N ASP A 91 1.90 12.88 7.93
CA ASP A 91 2.09 12.50 9.31
C ASP A 91 1.26 11.23 9.60
N PRO A 92 1.91 10.07 9.73
CA PRO A 92 1.20 8.81 9.98
C PRO A 92 0.48 8.78 11.33
N GLU A 93 0.94 9.53 12.34
CA GLU A 93 0.36 9.51 13.69
C GLU A 93 -1.04 10.13 13.73
N THR A 94 -1.29 11.11 12.88
CA THR A 94 -2.55 11.86 12.84
C THR A 94 -3.40 11.57 11.61
N ALA A 95 -2.85 10.83 10.62
CA ALA A 95 -3.55 10.56 9.37
C ALA A 95 -4.71 9.57 9.58
N GLU A 96 -5.87 9.92 9.01
CA GLU A 96 -7.03 9.03 8.87
C GLU A 96 -7.17 8.63 7.40
N ARG A 97 -6.81 7.39 7.09
CA ARG A 97 -6.82 6.88 5.71
C ARG A 97 -6.95 5.36 5.66
N SER A 98 -7.54 4.86 4.57
CA SER A 98 -7.54 3.44 4.24
C SER A 98 -6.65 3.17 3.03
N PHE A 99 -5.89 2.06 3.09
CA PHE A 99 -5.16 1.50 1.95
C PHE A 99 -5.67 0.08 1.67
N THR A 100 -5.86 -0.23 0.40
CA THR A 100 -6.27 -1.56 -0.06
C THR A 100 -5.09 -2.26 -0.72
N LEU A 101 -4.64 -3.37 -0.13
CA LEU A 101 -3.51 -4.15 -0.60
C LEU A 101 -3.97 -5.53 -1.06
N ALA A 102 -3.56 -5.96 -2.25
CA ALA A 102 -3.68 -7.35 -2.63
C ALA A 102 -2.45 -8.13 -2.19
N MET A 103 -2.63 -9.27 -1.53
CA MET A 103 -1.52 -10.15 -1.13
C MET A 103 -1.77 -11.58 -1.56
N ASP A 104 -0.74 -12.30 -1.99
CA ASP A 104 -0.84 -13.75 -2.07
C ASP A 104 -0.90 -14.35 -0.64
N ASN A 105 -1.43 -15.55 -0.52
CA ASN A 105 -1.65 -16.16 0.78
C ASN A 105 -0.36 -16.32 1.61
N ARG A 106 0.77 -16.54 0.96
CA ARG A 106 2.10 -16.67 1.61
C ARG A 106 2.57 -15.35 2.18
N ALA A 107 2.50 -14.27 1.37
CA ALA A 107 2.83 -12.92 1.82
C ALA A 107 1.91 -12.50 2.98
N ALA A 108 0.63 -12.83 2.92
CA ALA A 108 -0.33 -12.50 3.98
C ALA A 108 0.01 -13.21 5.30
N VAL A 109 0.31 -14.52 5.27
CA VAL A 109 0.72 -15.29 6.47
C VAL A 109 1.97 -14.68 7.13
N VAL A 110 2.90 -14.22 6.31
CA VAL A 110 4.20 -13.73 6.78
C VAL A 110 4.12 -12.27 7.24
N LEU A 111 3.38 -11.41 6.54
CA LEU A 111 3.44 -9.95 6.73
C LEU A 111 2.29 -9.39 7.56
N ALA A 112 1.11 -10.03 7.61
CA ALA A 112 -0.07 -9.40 8.21
C ALA A 112 0.13 -9.06 9.70
N ALA A 113 0.62 -10.01 10.50
CA ALA A 113 0.80 -9.77 11.94
C ALA A 113 1.90 -8.73 12.25
N PRO A 114 3.10 -8.77 11.63
CA PRO A 114 4.10 -7.72 11.81
C PRO A 114 3.63 -6.34 11.31
N LEU A 115 2.88 -6.28 10.20
CA LEU A 115 2.30 -5.02 9.71
C LEU A 115 1.28 -4.46 10.72
N ALA A 116 0.39 -5.30 11.24
CA ALA A 116 -0.59 -4.87 12.24
C ALA A 116 0.09 -4.29 13.49
N ALA A 117 1.14 -4.95 13.97
CA ALA A 117 1.92 -4.45 15.12
C ALA A 117 2.60 -3.10 14.82
N ALA A 118 3.22 -2.95 13.64
CA ALA A 118 3.87 -1.72 13.23
C ALA A 118 2.87 -0.57 13.02
N MET A 119 1.70 -0.86 12.46
CA MET A 119 0.60 0.09 12.27
C MET A 119 0.06 0.59 13.60
N GLY A 120 -0.26 -0.30 14.53
CA GLY A 120 -0.77 0.10 15.87
C GLY A 120 0.18 1.03 16.61
N ALA A 121 1.50 0.88 16.40
CA ALA A 121 2.50 1.72 17.06
C ALA A 121 2.75 3.07 16.37
N GLN A 122 2.54 3.18 15.04
CA GLN A 122 3.00 4.33 14.27
C GLN A 122 1.87 5.10 13.56
N ALA A 123 0.71 4.49 13.37
CA ALA A 123 -0.34 5.04 12.51
C ALA A 123 -1.73 4.53 12.92
N PRO A 124 -2.21 4.85 14.15
CA PRO A 124 -3.43 4.26 14.72
C PRO A 124 -4.71 4.61 13.94
N GLY A 125 -4.73 5.73 13.18
CA GLY A 125 -5.86 6.15 12.36
C GLY A 125 -5.86 5.55 10.94
N ILE A 126 -4.79 4.84 10.56
CA ILE A 126 -4.70 4.25 9.22
C ILE A 126 -5.25 2.83 9.22
N GLN A 127 -6.07 2.51 8.22
CA GLN A 127 -6.63 1.17 8.01
C GLN A 127 -5.94 0.47 6.83
N LEU A 128 -5.65 -0.83 6.96
CA LEU A 128 -5.21 -1.69 5.87
C LEU A 128 -6.29 -2.73 5.57
N ASP A 129 -6.81 -2.72 4.35
CA ASP A 129 -7.67 -3.76 3.79
C ASP A 129 -6.81 -4.74 2.98
N LEU A 130 -6.57 -5.94 3.51
CA LEU A 130 -5.76 -6.97 2.86
C LEU A 130 -6.65 -7.93 2.10
N ARG A 131 -6.54 -7.95 0.76
CA ARG A 131 -7.34 -8.80 -0.13
C ARG A 131 -6.51 -9.93 -0.73
N PRO A 132 -7.04 -11.16 -0.82
CA PRO A 132 -6.35 -12.23 -1.53
C PRO A 132 -6.14 -11.90 -3.01
N SER A 133 -4.91 -12.04 -3.52
CA SER A 133 -4.58 -11.70 -4.91
C SER A 133 -5.01 -12.74 -5.94
N GLY A 134 -5.21 -13.99 -5.53
CA GLY A 134 -5.31 -15.15 -6.43
C GLY A 134 -6.44 -15.13 -7.47
N THR A 135 -7.49 -14.31 -7.27
CA THR A 135 -8.62 -14.18 -8.20
C THR A 135 -8.72 -12.77 -8.82
N LEU A 136 -7.76 -11.89 -8.54
CA LEU A 136 -7.82 -10.50 -8.96
C LEU A 136 -6.99 -10.27 -10.23
N ASN A 137 -7.55 -9.49 -11.16
CA ASN A 137 -6.75 -8.88 -12.23
C ASN A 137 -5.99 -7.68 -11.62
N LEU A 138 -4.78 -7.94 -11.07
CA LEU A 138 -3.99 -6.95 -10.35
C LEU A 138 -3.67 -5.71 -11.20
N PRO A 139 -3.20 -5.85 -12.47
CA PRO A 139 -2.92 -4.69 -13.30
C PRO A 139 -4.14 -3.77 -13.47
N GLU A 140 -5.29 -4.31 -13.81
CA GLU A 140 -6.51 -3.54 -14.01
C GLU A 140 -6.96 -2.80 -12.75
N ARG A 141 -6.88 -3.46 -11.60
CA ARG A 141 -7.30 -2.86 -10.33
C ARG A 141 -6.34 -1.78 -9.84
N LEU A 142 -5.03 -1.94 -10.08
CA LEU A 142 -4.03 -0.90 -9.83
C LEU A 142 -4.22 0.29 -10.78
N ASP A 143 -4.52 0.05 -12.05
CA ASP A 143 -4.83 1.10 -13.04
C ASP A 143 -6.06 1.93 -12.61
N ARG A 144 -7.10 1.27 -12.11
CA ARG A 144 -8.33 1.94 -11.62
C ARG A 144 -8.19 2.57 -10.23
N GLY A 145 -7.12 2.29 -9.50
CA GLY A 145 -6.94 2.74 -8.12
C GLY A 145 -7.84 2.03 -7.11
N GLU A 146 -8.35 0.86 -7.46
CA GLU A 146 -9.10 -0.02 -6.55
C GLU A 146 -8.16 -0.78 -5.62
N LEU A 147 -6.88 -0.83 -5.96
CA LEU A 147 -5.77 -1.29 -5.15
C LEU A 147 -4.70 -0.21 -5.11
N ASP A 148 -4.16 0.02 -3.93
CA ASP A 148 -2.98 0.86 -3.74
C ASP A 148 -1.70 0.09 -4.09
N LEU A 149 -1.63 -1.21 -3.70
CA LEU A 149 -0.42 -2.00 -3.81
C LEU A 149 -0.74 -3.50 -3.91
N ALA A 150 0.09 -4.26 -4.60
CA ALA A 150 0.05 -5.72 -4.61
C ALA A 150 1.36 -6.30 -4.05
N ILE A 151 1.30 -7.40 -3.29
CA ILE A 151 2.47 -8.09 -2.72
C ILE A 151 2.37 -9.59 -3.00
N GLY A 152 3.46 -10.18 -3.46
CA GLY A 152 3.54 -11.62 -3.70
C GLY A 152 4.64 -12.00 -4.68
N SER A 153 4.52 -13.21 -5.24
CA SER A 153 5.31 -13.65 -6.39
C SER A 153 4.65 -13.09 -7.64
N LEU A 154 5.14 -11.94 -8.11
CA LEU A 154 4.52 -11.15 -9.16
C LEU A 154 5.29 -11.32 -10.47
N ALA A 155 4.58 -11.34 -11.60
CA ALA A 155 5.20 -11.29 -12.92
C ALA A 155 5.90 -9.93 -13.14
N ALA A 156 6.84 -9.90 -14.08
CA ALA A 156 7.54 -8.68 -14.45
C ALA A 156 6.54 -7.55 -14.78
N PRO A 157 6.69 -6.37 -14.19
CA PRO A 157 5.72 -5.29 -14.35
C PRO A 157 5.78 -4.68 -15.75
N ALA A 158 4.62 -4.22 -16.26
CA ALA A 158 4.58 -3.32 -17.40
C ALA A 158 5.12 -1.93 -17.00
N GLU A 159 5.56 -1.12 -17.98
CA GLU A 159 6.24 0.17 -17.73
C GLU A 159 5.47 1.17 -16.84
N ARG A 160 4.14 1.07 -16.79
CA ARG A 160 3.29 1.91 -15.94
C ARG A 160 3.29 1.54 -14.48
N PHE A 161 3.91 0.44 -14.11
CA PHE A 161 4.06 0.01 -12.73
C PHE A 161 5.50 0.16 -12.25
N SER A 162 5.65 0.41 -10.96
CA SER A 162 6.91 0.32 -10.23
C SER A 162 6.85 -0.89 -9.32
N ASP A 163 7.98 -1.54 -9.10
CA ASP A 163 8.09 -2.66 -8.19
C ASP A 163 9.28 -2.51 -7.24
N LEU A 164 9.23 -3.23 -6.15
CA LEU A 164 10.34 -3.34 -5.21
C LEU A 164 10.37 -4.74 -4.60
N ARG A 165 11.51 -5.39 -4.70
CA ARG A 165 11.76 -6.68 -4.07
C ARG A 165 11.79 -6.52 -2.55
N LEU A 166 11.04 -7.38 -1.86
CA LEU A 166 10.99 -7.42 -0.39
C LEU A 166 11.97 -8.43 0.18
N PHE A 167 11.87 -9.68 -0.25
CA PHE A 167 12.75 -10.76 0.19
C PHE A 167 12.77 -11.94 -0.80
N ASN A 168 13.76 -12.79 -0.62
CA ASN A 168 13.80 -14.12 -1.23
C ASN A 168 13.32 -15.18 -0.25
N ASN A 169 12.85 -16.27 -0.79
CA ASN A 169 12.31 -17.37 0.00
C ASN A 169 12.73 -18.71 -0.64
N GLY A 170 13.48 -19.50 0.11
CA GLY A 170 13.72 -20.92 -0.21
C GLY A 170 12.53 -21.77 0.26
N PHE A 171 12.70 -23.09 0.21
CA PHE A 171 11.69 -24.05 0.66
C PHE A 171 12.25 -24.91 1.79
N ALA A 172 11.37 -25.35 2.68
CA ALA A 172 11.64 -26.27 3.77
C ALA A 172 10.54 -27.33 3.85
N ALA A 173 10.84 -28.48 4.41
CA ALA A 173 9.83 -29.45 4.78
C ALA A 173 9.21 -29.07 6.14
N VAL A 174 7.92 -29.32 6.28
CA VAL A 174 7.17 -29.08 7.51
C VAL A 174 6.44 -30.35 7.89
N VAL A 175 6.60 -30.73 9.15
CA VAL A 175 5.99 -31.90 9.76
C VAL A 175 5.44 -31.56 11.14
N ARG A 176 4.61 -32.42 11.74
CA ARG A 176 4.26 -32.27 13.14
C ARG A 176 5.49 -32.37 14.06
N ARG A 177 5.47 -31.73 15.21
CA ARG A 177 6.54 -31.88 16.22
C ARG A 177 6.69 -33.34 16.65
N GLY A 178 7.94 -33.80 16.71
CA GLY A 178 8.29 -35.19 17.02
C GLY A 178 7.90 -36.18 15.93
N HIS A 179 7.85 -35.77 14.67
CA HIS A 179 7.61 -36.64 13.54
C HIS A 179 8.83 -37.58 13.32
N PRO A 180 8.63 -38.88 13.04
CA PRO A 180 9.76 -39.81 12.90
C PRO A 180 10.68 -39.54 11.71
N ALA A 181 10.24 -38.76 10.72
CA ALA A 181 11.09 -38.27 9.62
C ALA A 181 12.03 -37.13 10.01
N ALA A 182 11.85 -36.46 11.17
CA ALA A 182 12.67 -35.39 11.63
C ALA A 182 13.92 -35.92 12.33
N VAL A 183 15.08 -35.73 11.71
CA VAL A 183 16.37 -36.12 12.27
C VAL A 183 17.32 -34.95 12.23
N ASP A 184 17.70 -34.46 13.38
CA ASP A 184 18.65 -33.32 13.54
C ASP A 184 18.28 -32.09 12.69
N GLY A 185 16.97 -31.75 12.65
CA GLY A 185 16.47 -30.58 11.89
C GLY A 185 16.48 -30.78 10.36
N THR A 186 16.64 -32.02 9.90
CA THR A 186 16.67 -32.36 8.47
C THR A 186 15.66 -33.47 8.14
N ILE A 187 15.31 -33.60 6.86
CA ILE A 187 14.53 -34.73 6.33
C ILE A 187 15.34 -35.46 5.26
N SER A 188 15.31 -36.77 5.27
CA SER A 188 16.02 -37.58 4.26
C SER A 188 15.21 -37.73 2.96
N LEU A 189 15.89 -38.02 1.85
CA LEU A 189 15.24 -38.39 0.56
C LEU A 189 14.29 -39.58 0.71
N ASN A 190 14.69 -40.62 1.44
CA ASN A 190 13.86 -41.76 1.70
C ASN A 190 12.58 -41.40 2.46
N ALA A 191 12.68 -40.53 3.46
CA ALA A 191 11.53 -40.05 4.20
C ALA A 191 10.53 -39.27 3.29
N LEU A 192 11.04 -38.45 2.39
CA LEU A 192 10.21 -37.76 1.39
C LEU A 192 9.50 -38.70 0.43
N GLY A 193 10.08 -39.88 0.13
CA GLY A 193 9.45 -40.93 -0.68
C GLY A 193 8.52 -41.85 0.10
N THR A 194 8.66 -41.91 1.43
CA THR A 194 7.93 -42.86 2.29
C THR A 194 6.67 -42.28 2.90
N TYR A 195 6.79 -41.06 3.45
CA TYR A 195 5.66 -40.40 4.12
C TYR A 195 4.71 -39.74 3.13
N PRO A 196 3.39 -39.75 3.42
CA PRO A 196 2.43 -39.08 2.56
C PRO A 196 2.60 -37.56 2.57
N HIS A 197 2.33 -36.96 1.42
CA HIS A 197 2.46 -35.49 1.28
C HIS A 197 1.11 -34.80 1.33
N LEU A 198 1.11 -33.68 2.06
CA LEU A 198 0.13 -32.62 1.94
C LEU A 198 0.68 -31.55 1.00
N ILE A 199 -0.08 -31.18 -0.03
CA ILE A 199 0.25 -30.03 -0.88
C ILE A 199 -0.85 -28.97 -0.84
N LEU A 200 -0.44 -27.72 -1.06
CA LEU A 200 -1.36 -26.61 -1.14
C LEU A 200 -2.13 -26.65 -2.47
N SER A 201 -3.42 -26.34 -2.43
CA SER A 201 -4.27 -26.31 -3.61
C SER A 201 -4.01 -25.06 -4.46
N SER A 202 -4.53 -25.02 -5.66
CA SER A 202 -4.30 -24.28 -6.91
C SER A 202 -3.75 -22.82 -6.90
N THR A 203 -3.69 -22.16 -5.78
CA THR A 203 -2.93 -20.91 -5.57
C THR A 203 -1.69 -21.16 -4.72
N GLY A 204 -1.30 -22.42 -4.61
CA GLY A 204 -0.29 -22.94 -3.73
C GLY A 204 1.12 -22.77 -4.27
N GLU A 205 2.04 -23.38 -3.56
CA GLU A 205 3.45 -23.33 -3.88
C GLU A 205 3.76 -24.27 -5.05
N GLU A 206 4.55 -23.79 -5.99
CA GLU A 206 5.09 -24.61 -7.07
C GLU A 206 6.16 -25.53 -6.48
N THR A 207 5.80 -26.79 -6.25
CA THR A 207 6.67 -27.80 -5.62
C THR A 207 7.08 -28.92 -6.58
N GLU A 208 6.91 -28.72 -7.90
CA GLU A 208 7.32 -29.70 -8.93
C GLU A 208 8.83 -30.00 -8.89
N PHE A 209 9.62 -29.05 -8.40
CA PHE A 209 11.07 -29.27 -8.20
C PHE A 209 11.35 -30.41 -7.23
N VAL A 210 10.43 -30.72 -6.30
CA VAL A 210 10.54 -31.86 -5.38
C VAL A 210 10.41 -33.19 -6.16
N ASP A 211 9.44 -33.28 -7.07
CA ASP A 211 9.26 -34.46 -7.92
C ASP A 211 10.48 -34.69 -8.81
N ALA A 212 11.01 -33.61 -9.38
CA ALA A 212 12.24 -33.65 -10.18
C ALA A 212 13.47 -34.07 -9.35
N ALA A 213 13.56 -33.65 -8.10
CA ALA A 213 14.64 -34.05 -7.20
C ALA A 213 14.53 -35.51 -6.80
N LEU A 214 13.35 -36.00 -6.43
CA LEU A 214 13.11 -37.38 -6.04
C LEU A 214 13.30 -38.36 -7.21
N ALA A 215 12.87 -38.02 -8.43
CA ALA A 215 13.03 -38.83 -9.62
C ALA A 215 14.50 -39.21 -9.93
N ARG A 216 15.46 -38.34 -9.59
CA ARG A 216 16.91 -38.63 -9.75
C ARG A 216 17.38 -39.83 -8.92
N TYR A 217 16.62 -40.15 -7.87
CA TYR A 217 16.88 -41.28 -6.96
C TYR A 217 15.86 -42.39 -7.09
N GLN A 218 15.08 -42.39 -8.17
CA GLN A 218 14.01 -43.36 -8.42
C GLN A 218 12.94 -43.39 -7.31
N LEU A 219 12.75 -42.26 -6.65
CA LEU A 219 11.72 -42.04 -5.64
C LEU A 219 10.60 -41.17 -6.21
N ALA A 220 9.41 -41.31 -5.66
CA ALA A 220 8.25 -40.50 -5.96
C ALA A 220 7.52 -40.15 -4.65
N ARG A 221 6.95 -38.99 -4.54
CA ARG A 221 6.11 -38.66 -3.38
C ARG A 221 4.68 -39.16 -3.59
N HIS A 222 4.10 -39.64 -2.51
CA HIS A 222 2.69 -39.98 -2.45
C HIS A 222 1.87 -38.79 -1.96
N VAL A 223 1.21 -38.05 -2.86
CA VAL A 223 0.33 -36.93 -2.48
C VAL A 223 -0.99 -37.53 -1.96
N MET A 224 -1.19 -37.46 -0.64
CA MET A 224 -2.40 -37.95 0.00
C MET A 224 -3.50 -36.86 0.06
N LEU A 225 -3.14 -35.59 0.24
CA LEU A 225 -4.11 -34.55 0.48
C LEU A 225 -3.71 -33.21 -0.20
N ARG A 226 -4.71 -32.54 -0.77
CA ARG A 226 -4.58 -31.16 -1.27
C ARG A 226 -5.51 -30.26 -0.47
N VAL A 227 -4.98 -29.18 0.13
CA VAL A 227 -5.77 -28.27 0.98
C VAL A 227 -5.46 -26.80 0.68
N PRO A 228 -6.38 -25.89 0.95
CA PRO A 228 -6.06 -24.47 1.02
C PRO A 228 -5.03 -24.19 2.14
N LEU A 229 -4.21 -23.12 1.97
CA LEU A 229 -3.18 -22.76 2.95
C LEU A 229 -3.70 -22.64 4.38
N LEU A 230 -4.93 -22.13 4.55
CA LEU A 230 -5.57 -21.95 5.85
C LEU A 230 -5.72 -23.26 6.65
N ALA A 231 -5.93 -24.40 5.97
CA ALA A 231 -6.10 -25.70 6.61
C ALA A 231 -4.77 -26.44 6.86
N ALA A 232 -3.68 -26.03 6.22
CA ALA A 232 -2.44 -26.79 6.17
C ALA A 232 -1.79 -26.99 7.55
N ALA A 233 -1.66 -25.95 8.35
CA ALA A 233 -1.00 -26.04 9.66
C ALA A 233 -1.73 -26.99 10.61
N ALA A 234 -3.07 -26.87 10.74
CA ALA A 234 -3.88 -27.72 11.58
C ALA A 234 -3.88 -29.19 11.12
N THR A 235 -3.90 -29.43 9.81
CA THR A 235 -3.84 -30.78 9.23
C THR A 235 -2.49 -31.43 9.48
N LEU A 236 -1.39 -30.72 9.24
CA LEU A 236 -0.03 -31.22 9.51
C LEU A 236 0.18 -31.56 10.98
N ALA A 237 -0.28 -30.70 11.88
CA ALA A 237 -0.12 -30.91 13.32
C ALA A 237 -0.77 -32.21 13.84
N GLN A 238 -1.73 -32.76 13.11
CA GLN A 238 -2.50 -33.94 13.49
C GLN A 238 -2.27 -35.15 12.60
N SER A 239 -1.23 -35.16 11.78
CA SER A 239 -0.97 -36.22 10.80
C SER A 239 0.51 -36.55 10.66
N GLU A 240 0.79 -37.68 10.01
CA GLU A 240 2.14 -38.09 9.61
C GLU A 240 2.48 -37.58 8.19
N MET A 241 1.83 -36.52 7.72
CA MET A 241 2.10 -35.96 6.40
C MET A 241 3.27 -34.99 6.45
N VAL A 242 3.97 -34.89 5.33
CA VAL A 242 5.01 -33.93 5.06
C VAL A 242 4.46 -32.86 4.09
N ALA A 243 4.70 -31.61 4.36
CA ALA A 243 4.49 -30.54 3.38
C ALA A 243 5.81 -29.85 3.03
N ILE A 244 5.93 -29.40 1.78
CA ILE A 244 7.04 -28.56 1.36
C ILE A 244 6.47 -27.14 1.17
N LEU A 245 6.92 -26.23 1.98
CA LEU A 245 6.43 -24.84 2.04
C LEU A 245 7.60 -23.88 1.90
N SER A 246 7.31 -22.63 1.51
CA SER A 246 8.32 -21.59 1.59
C SER A 246 8.80 -21.41 3.03
N GLU A 247 10.09 -21.20 3.23
CA GLU A 247 10.71 -21.19 4.57
C GLU A 247 10.03 -20.23 5.54
N ARG A 248 9.63 -19.03 5.08
CA ARG A 248 8.97 -18.04 5.93
C ARG A 248 7.57 -18.48 6.34
N THR A 249 6.81 -19.08 5.41
CA THR A 249 5.51 -19.68 5.70
C THR A 249 5.67 -20.84 6.69
N ALA A 250 6.68 -21.68 6.48
CA ALA A 250 7.00 -22.80 7.37
C ALA A 250 7.29 -22.32 8.81
N ARG A 251 8.14 -21.31 8.94
CA ARG A 251 8.48 -20.70 10.26
C ARG A 251 7.26 -20.04 10.91
N ALA A 252 6.44 -19.31 10.15
CA ALA A 252 5.21 -18.72 10.68
C ALA A 252 4.24 -19.78 11.21
N PHE A 253 4.10 -20.89 10.51
CA PHE A 253 3.29 -22.03 10.97
C PHE A 253 3.87 -22.69 12.23
N ALA A 254 5.18 -22.93 12.28
CA ALA A 254 5.83 -23.51 13.45
C ALA A 254 5.78 -22.59 14.69
N GLY A 255 5.67 -21.28 14.49
CA GLY A 255 5.45 -20.31 15.56
C GLY A 255 4.02 -20.32 16.14
N SER A 256 3.03 -20.83 15.40
CA SER A 256 1.61 -20.82 15.76
C SER A 256 1.01 -22.19 16.00
N ALA A 257 1.68 -23.28 15.60
CA ALA A 257 1.22 -24.64 15.74
C ALA A 257 2.38 -25.58 16.13
N PRO A 258 2.10 -26.79 16.69
CA PRO A 258 3.13 -27.76 17.08
C PRO A 258 3.76 -28.43 15.86
N LEU A 259 4.42 -27.65 15.03
CA LEU A 259 5.11 -28.06 13.80
C LEU A 259 6.62 -27.90 13.95
N GLU A 260 7.35 -28.60 13.08
CA GLU A 260 8.80 -28.57 12.96
C GLU A 260 9.20 -28.30 11.52
N VAL A 261 10.19 -27.41 11.35
CA VAL A 261 10.70 -27.02 10.05
C VAL A 261 12.03 -27.74 9.81
N LEU A 262 12.11 -28.47 8.71
CA LEU A 262 13.24 -29.33 8.39
C LEU A 262 13.92 -28.86 7.10
N THR A 263 15.25 -28.90 7.09
CA THR A 263 16.03 -28.61 5.90
C THR A 263 15.88 -29.73 4.87
N LEU A 264 15.68 -29.33 3.60
CA LEU A 264 15.59 -30.26 2.47
C LEU A 264 16.96 -30.88 2.15
N PRO A 265 17.02 -32.16 1.69
CA PRO A 265 18.26 -32.83 1.32
C PRO A 265 18.77 -32.44 -0.06
N PHE A 266 18.20 -31.43 -0.69
CA PHE A 266 18.57 -30.89 -2.01
C PHE A 266 18.31 -29.39 -2.07
N ALA A 267 18.99 -28.73 -3.02
CA ALA A 267 18.80 -27.31 -3.27
C ALA A 267 17.39 -27.00 -3.76
N SER A 268 16.75 -26.00 -3.20
CA SER A 268 15.45 -25.52 -3.62
C SER A 268 15.54 -24.22 -4.44
N PRO A 269 14.61 -23.96 -5.35
CA PRO A 269 14.56 -22.68 -6.05
C PRO A 269 14.31 -21.54 -5.06
N GLN A 270 14.77 -20.34 -5.43
CA GLN A 270 14.47 -19.14 -4.68
C GLN A 270 13.29 -18.41 -5.31
N GLN A 271 12.28 -18.15 -4.53
CA GLN A 271 11.13 -17.32 -4.95
C GLN A 271 11.31 -15.89 -4.46
N VAL A 272 11.05 -14.94 -5.35
CA VAL A 272 11.05 -13.51 -5.02
C VAL A 272 9.66 -13.10 -4.59
N THR A 273 9.55 -12.51 -3.40
CA THR A 273 8.37 -11.74 -3.01
C THR A 273 8.66 -10.26 -3.24
N ALA A 274 7.82 -9.61 -4.01
CA ALA A 274 7.93 -8.19 -4.33
C ALA A 274 6.63 -7.45 -4.04
N MET A 275 6.70 -6.13 -3.93
CA MET A 275 5.54 -5.26 -3.97
C MET A 275 5.49 -4.53 -5.32
N LEU A 276 4.28 -4.29 -5.81
CA LEU A 276 3.96 -3.66 -7.09
C LEU A 276 2.94 -2.57 -6.88
N TRP A 277 3.10 -1.41 -7.53
CA TRP A 277 2.15 -0.30 -7.50
C TRP A 277 2.16 0.48 -8.82
N HIS A 278 1.14 1.28 -9.06
CA HIS A 278 1.08 2.15 -10.24
C HIS A 278 1.99 3.38 -10.08
N ARG A 279 2.82 3.71 -11.08
CA ARG A 279 3.78 4.86 -11.05
C ARG A 279 3.15 6.20 -10.72
N ARG A 280 1.86 6.41 -10.99
CA ARG A 280 1.16 7.66 -10.63
C ARG A 280 1.24 8.01 -9.14
N VAL A 281 1.49 7.01 -8.26
CA VAL A 281 1.60 7.20 -6.82
C VAL A 281 3.04 7.16 -6.30
N ASP A 282 4.04 7.16 -7.19
CA ASP A 282 5.47 7.11 -6.80
C ASP A 282 5.83 8.22 -5.81
N ASN A 283 5.33 9.43 -6.07
CA ASN A 283 5.63 10.64 -5.31
C ASN A 283 4.54 11.03 -4.30
N VAL A 284 3.52 10.20 -4.09
CA VAL A 284 2.48 10.44 -3.07
C VAL A 284 3.03 10.14 -1.69
N PRO A 285 3.17 11.14 -0.77
CA PRO A 285 3.85 10.95 0.52
C PRO A 285 3.28 9.81 1.38
N ALA A 286 1.95 9.71 1.46
CA ALA A 286 1.27 8.63 2.18
C ALA A 286 1.60 7.24 1.61
N HIS A 287 1.71 7.12 0.30
CA HIS A 287 2.05 5.86 -0.37
C HIS A 287 3.55 5.52 -0.21
N GLN A 288 4.42 6.55 -0.22
CA GLN A 288 5.85 6.39 0.08
C GLN A 288 6.05 5.86 1.50
N TRP A 289 5.33 6.43 2.47
CA TRP A 289 5.34 5.95 3.84
C TRP A 289 4.90 4.49 3.95
N LEU A 290 3.79 4.11 3.31
CA LEU A 290 3.31 2.73 3.30
C LEU A 290 4.35 1.75 2.75
N ARG A 291 4.96 2.07 1.59
CA ARG A 291 6.02 1.24 1.00
C ARG A 291 7.24 1.12 1.93
N ALA A 292 7.64 2.23 2.55
CA ALA A 292 8.75 2.23 3.51
C ALA A 292 8.43 1.39 4.75
N LEU A 293 7.20 1.44 5.26
CA LEU A 293 6.74 0.61 6.37
C LEU A 293 6.81 -0.88 6.01
N ILE A 294 6.23 -1.27 4.87
CA ILE A 294 6.25 -2.67 4.40
C ILE A 294 7.69 -3.17 4.22
N LEU A 295 8.56 -2.37 3.62
CA LEU A 295 9.98 -2.72 3.44
C LEU A 295 10.72 -2.88 4.78
N ARG A 296 10.48 -2.00 5.75
CA ARG A 296 11.06 -2.14 7.10
C ARG A 296 10.62 -3.43 7.77
N VAL A 297 9.32 -3.72 7.75
CA VAL A 297 8.75 -4.95 8.30
C VAL A 297 9.37 -6.18 7.62
N ALA A 298 9.46 -6.19 6.30
CA ALA A 298 10.06 -7.29 5.56
C ALA A 298 11.54 -7.53 5.94
N ARG A 299 12.32 -6.45 6.16
CA ARG A 299 13.74 -6.54 6.56
C ARG A 299 13.98 -6.98 7.99
N THR A 300 13.08 -6.65 8.93
CA THR A 300 13.22 -7.12 10.33
C THR A 300 13.11 -8.63 10.42
N MET A 301 12.36 -9.25 9.52
CA MET A 301 12.17 -10.70 9.46
C MET A 301 13.37 -11.47 8.89
N ASP A 302 14.34 -10.79 8.26
CA ASP A 302 15.60 -11.42 7.79
C ASP A 302 16.61 -11.65 8.94
N ARG A 303 16.36 -11.03 10.08
CA ARG A 303 17.26 -11.06 11.25
C ARG A 303 16.86 -12.04 12.33
N THR A 304 15.69 -12.66 12.17
CA THR A 304 15.13 -13.67 13.10
C THR A 304 15.13 -15.04 12.45
#